data_77a2e52efb4f3cf10392b51a03b3f0d9
#
_entry.id   77a2e52efb4f3cf10392b51a03b3f0d9
#
_cell.length_a   1.000
_cell.length_b   1.000
_cell.length_c   1.000
_cell.angle_alpha   90.00
_cell.angle_beta   90.00
_cell.angle_gamma   90.00
#
_symmetry.space_group_name_H-M   'P 1'
#
loop_
_entity.id
_entity.type
_entity.pdbx_description
1 polymer ?
#
loop_
_entity_poly.entity_id
_entity_poly.type
_entity_poly.pdbx_seq_one_letter_code
_entity_poly.pdbx_strand_id
1 'polypeptide(L)'
;MQAAIDKRAIDAAFAQPDSDGKFTGVFADYLRSLGMKRPVLFFAFAPKVAGTFLRTAAIDAVGGSLVRVVHAQGGRDAQPYLPVFVNYFLGGICEGPLVAHVHMQALPANREFLGAFGIKPIIMLRPLTDTLTSYWDMLATSARARADGLNCPIPDAFPSFSDAQKADFMIDMIAPWYVHYFATWRDYARAKPDDVCVLRYADFVADPAHVLETALDHAELTRSRFICQAALDGAWKDRAALRFNKGATGRGHEYFSDAHRERLAHMLDYHPALNDWRGELL
;
A
#
# COMPACT_ATOMS: atom_id res chain seq x y z
N MET A 1 27.42 -1.21 19.86
CA MET A 1 27.24 -2.13 21.00
C MET A 1 25.94 -2.89 20.75
N GLN A 2 26.02 -4.13 20.30
CA GLN A 2 24.85 -4.98 20.04
C GLN A 2 24.29 -5.39 21.42
N ALA A 3 23.13 -4.84 21.79
CA ALA A 3 22.44 -5.29 23.00
C ALA A 3 22.15 -6.78 22.85
N ALA A 4 22.65 -7.58 23.81
CA ALA A 4 22.36 -9.00 23.81
C ALA A 4 20.84 -9.20 23.93
N ILE A 5 20.26 -9.84 22.95
CA ILE A 5 18.82 -10.17 22.92
C ILE A 5 18.56 -11.15 24.08
N ASP A 6 17.74 -10.72 25.04
CA ASP A 6 17.33 -11.62 26.14
C ASP A 6 16.34 -12.66 25.59
N LYS A 7 16.90 -13.85 25.27
CA LYS A 7 16.13 -14.99 24.78
C LYS A 7 14.98 -15.36 25.72
N ARG A 8 15.13 -15.16 27.04
CA ARG A 8 14.08 -15.51 28.03
C ARG A 8 12.86 -14.60 27.91
N ALA A 9 13.09 -13.30 27.61
CA ALA A 9 11.99 -12.35 27.37
C ALA A 9 11.23 -12.70 26.07
N ILE A 10 11.96 -13.12 25.04
CA ILE A 10 11.38 -13.61 23.79
C ILE A 10 10.60 -14.90 24.03
N ASP A 11 11.21 -15.89 24.68
CA ASP A 11 10.57 -17.18 24.98
C ASP A 11 9.32 -16.99 25.86
N ALA A 12 9.35 -16.06 26.83
CA ALA A 12 8.19 -15.71 27.66
C ALA A 12 7.06 -15.03 26.86
N ALA A 13 7.41 -14.17 25.92
CA ALA A 13 6.44 -13.55 25.02
C ALA A 13 5.80 -14.59 24.07
N PHE A 14 6.59 -15.57 23.59
CA PHE A 14 6.08 -16.66 22.75
C PHE A 14 5.30 -17.74 23.53
N ALA A 15 5.48 -17.88 24.84
CA ALA A 15 4.80 -18.88 25.67
C ALA A 15 3.35 -18.52 26.00
N GLN A 16 2.91 -17.28 25.75
CA GLN A 16 1.52 -16.88 25.99
C GLN A 16 0.71 -17.07 24.69
N PRO A 17 -0.41 -17.83 24.73
CA PRO A 17 -1.29 -17.94 23.57
C PRO A 17 -1.87 -16.56 23.25
N ASP A 18 -1.63 -16.10 22.05
CA ASP A 18 -2.11 -14.80 21.55
C ASP A 18 -3.55 -14.92 21.06
N SER A 19 -4.49 -15.04 21.99
CA SER A 19 -5.91 -15.02 21.63
C SER A 19 -6.45 -13.63 21.28
N ASP A 20 -5.72 -12.54 21.68
CA ASP A 20 -6.24 -11.17 21.66
C ASP A 20 -5.23 -10.15 21.08
N GLY A 21 -4.27 -10.55 20.27
CA GLY A 21 -3.28 -9.64 19.67
C GLY A 21 -2.22 -9.11 20.65
N LYS A 22 -2.25 -9.53 21.90
CA LYS A 22 -1.34 -9.05 22.95
C LYS A 22 0.14 -9.36 22.67
N PHE A 23 0.41 -10.44 21.93
CA PHE A 23 1.77 -10.84 21.59
C PHE A 23 2.49 -9.77 20.75
N THR A 24 1.85 -9.25 19.71
CA THR A 24 2.44 -8.20 18.85
C THR A 24 2.76 -6.95 19.66
N GLY A 25 1.87 -6.56 20.58
CA GLY A 25 2.07 -5.44 21.48
C GLY A 25 3.24 -5.63 22.43
N VAL A 26 3.28 -6.75 23.14
CA VAL A 26 4.36 -7.09 24.11
C VAL A 26 5.71 -7.15 23.40
N PHE A 27 5.76 -7.74 22.21
CA PHE A 27 6.99 -7.81 21.43
C PHE A 27 7.46 -6.46 20.92
N ALA A 28 6.54 -5.61 20.48
CA ALA A 28 6.84 -4.24 20.07
C ALA A 28 7.34 -3.38 21.25
N ASP A 29 6.75 -3.55 22.45
CA ASP A 29 7.23 -2.90 23.68
C ASP A 29 8.63 -3.35 24.06
N TYR A 30 8.90 -4.64 23.91
CA TYR A 30 10.24 -5.17 24.13
C TYR A 30 11.27 -4.55 23.16
N LEU A 31 10.98 -4.49 21.86
CA LEU A 31 11.86 -3.85 20.89
C LEU A 31 12.09 -2.35 21.20
N ARG A 32 11.05 -1.65 21.62
CA ARG A 32 11.17 -0.24 22.04
C ARG A 32 12.04 -0.10 23.29
N SER A 33 11.92 -1.00 24.27
CA SER A 33 12.74 -1.01 25.48
C SER A 33 14.22 -1.21 25.19
N LEU A 34 14.55 -1.89 24.10
CA LEU A 34 15.92 -2.04 23.60
C LEU A 34 16.44 -0.80 22.84
N GLY A 35 15.67 0.30 22.80
CA GLY A 35 16.02 1.51 22.05
C GLY A 35 15.94 1.35 20.54
N MET A 36 15.30 0.30 20.07
CA MET A 36 15.15 -0.01 18.63
C MET A 36 14.03 0.83 18.03
N LYS A 37 14.27 2.12 17.87
CA LYS A 37 13.38 3.03 17.15
C LYS A 37 13.97 3.27 15.76
N ARG A 38 13.24 2.87 14.74
CA ARG A 38 13.55 3.21 13.35
C ARG A 38 12.36 3.90 12.71
N PRO A 39 12.53 5.03 12.05
CA PRO A 39 11.48 5.64 11.26
C PRO A 39 11.03 4.67 10.16
N VAL A 40 9.72 4.51 10.00
CA VAL A 40 9.12 3.64 8.99
C VAL A 40 8.19 4.47 8.11
N LEU A 41 8.56 4.59 6.85
CA LEU A 41 7.66 5.11 5.82
C LEU A 41 6.87 3.94 5.23
N PHE A 42 5.58 3.91 5.50
CA PHE A 42 4.75 2.75 5.19
C PHE A 42 3.67 3.09 4.16
N PHE A 43 3.91 2.73 2.91
CA PHE A 43 2.94 2.84 1.84
C PHE A 43 2.05 1.60 1.80
N ALA A 44 0.84 1.74 2.33
CA ALA A 44 -0.20 0.72 2.24
C ALA A 44 -1.07 0.90 0.98
N PHE A 45 -0.46 1.21 -0.14
CA PHE A 45 -1.15 1.59 -1.37
C PHE A 45 -1.88 0.43 -2.02
N ALA A 46 -3.05 0.71 -2.60
CA ALA A 46 -3.67 -0.19 -3.55
C ALA A 46 -2.79 -0.36 -4.81
N PRO A 47 -2.92 -1.45 -5.57
CA PRO A 47 -2.26 -1.56 -6.87
C PRO A 47 -2.66 -0.42 -7.81
N LYS A 48 -1.76 -0.01 -8.69
CA LYS A 48 -2.00 0.95 -9.79
C LYS A 48 -2.28 2.41 -9.39
N VAL A 49 -1.83 2.81 -8.20
CA VAL A 49 -1.91 4.21 -7.72
C VAL A 49 -0.53 4.89 -7.70
N ALA A 50 0.36 4.59 -8.65
CA ALA A 50 1.74 5.06 -8.75
C ALA A 50 2.66 4.65 -7.58
N GLY A 51 2.29 3.66 -6.76
CA GLY A 51 2.99 3.31 -5.53
C GLY A 51 4.46 2.92 -5.72
N THR A 52 4.81 2.22 -6.81
CA THR A 52 6.22 1.85 -7.08
C THR A 52 7.06 3.09 -7.38
N PHE A 53 6.52 4.05 -8.12
CA PHE A 53 7.20 5.29 -8.46
C PHE A 53 7.43 6.15 -7.21
N LEU A 54 6.38 6.43 -6.46
CA LEU A 54 6.46 7.26 -5.26
C LEU A 54 7.37 6.65 -4.18
N ARG A 55 7.28 5.32 -3.97
CA ARG A 55 8.18 4.59 -3.08
C ARG A 55 9.65 4.76 -3.48
N THR A 56 9.97 4.65 -4.79
CA THR A 56 11.35 4.77 -5.28
C THR A 56 11.89 6.16 -5.03
N ALA A 57 11.12 7.21 -5.33
CA ALA A 57 11.48 8.58 -5.03
C ALA A 57 11.63 8.80 -3.51
N ALA A 58 10.75 8.22 -2.70
CA ALA A 58 10.82 8.34 -1.25
C ALA A 58 12.10 7.71 -0.67
N ILE A 59 12.52 6.53 -1.16
CA ILE A 59 13.77 5.88 -0.74
C ILE A 59 14.96 6.81 -1.00
N ASP A 60 15.03 7.40 -2.19
CA ASP A 60 16.09 8.31 -2.58
C ASP A 60 16.08 9.59 -1.71
N ALA A 61 14.90 10.19 -1.53
CA ALA A 61 14.73 11.41 -0.76
C ALA A 61 15.17 11.28 0.70
N VAL A 62 14.95 10.12 1.34
CA VAL A 62 15.29 9.92 2.76
C VAL A 62 16.60 9.17 2.99
N GLY A 63 17.27 8.70 1.94
CA GLY A 63 18.42 7.79 2.07
C GLY A 63 18.01 6.49 2.76
N GLY A 64 16.81 5.99 2.48
CA GLY A 64 16.19 4.85 3.16
C GLY A 64 16.49 3.52 2.51
N SER A 65 16.07 2.46 3.19
CA SER A 65 16.17 1.08 2.70
C SER A 65 14.79 0.50 2.39
N LEU A 66 14.63 -0.10 1.21
CA LEU A 66 13.43 -0.86 0.89
C LEU A 66 13.35 -2.12 1.75
N VAL A 67 12.26 -2.24 2.50
CA VAL A 67 12.00 -3.44 3.30
C VAL A 67 10.79 -4.19 2.80
N ARG A 68 10.88 -5.50 2.84
CA ARG A 68 9.79 -6.40 2.51
C ARG A 68 9.13 -6.85 3.81
N VAL A 69 7.89 -6.48 4.01
CA VAL A 69 7.15 -6.78 5.24
C VAL A 69 6.21 -8.00 5.12
N VAL A 70 6.24 -8.68 3.98
CA VAL A 70 5.43 -9.87 3.69
C VAL A 70 6.31 -11.12 3.65
N HIS A 71 5.71 -12.30 3.77
CA HIS A 71 6.43 -13.58 3.63
C HIS A 71 7.23 -13.62 2.32
N ALA A 72 8.39 -14.30 2.32
CA ALA A 72 9.31 -14.35 1.18
C ALA A 72 8.66 -14.87 -0.11
N GLN A 73 7.70 -15.78 0.02
CA GLN A 73 6.92 -16.35 -1.08
C GLN A 73 5.64 -15.56 -1.40
N GLY A 74 5.27 -14.58 -0.56
CA GLY A 74 4.12 -13.72 -0.77
C GLY A 74 4.41 -12.58 -1.74
N GLY A 75 3.44 -12.22 -2.58
CA GLY A 75 3.42 -10.98 -3.34
C GLY A 75 3.12 -9.77 -2.45
N ARG A 76 3.03 -8.58 -3.02
CA ARG A 76 2.64 -7.35 -2.29
C ARG A 76 1.20 -7.40 -1.77
N ASP A 77 0.38 -8.30 -2.30
CA ASP A 77 -1.00 -8.50 -1.91
C ASP A 77 -1.13 -9.39 -0.65
N ALA A 78 -0.01 -9.99 -0.20
CA ALA A 78 0.03 -10.72 1.04
C ALA A 78 0.00 -9.80 2.26
N GLN A 79 -0.55 -10.30 3.35
CA GLN A 79 -0.59 -9.57 4.61
C GLN A 79 0.82 -9.42 5.23
N PRO A 80 1.06 -8.40 6.05
CA PRO A 80 2.31 -8.24 6.79
C PRO A 80 2.65 -9.49 7.60
N TYR A 81 3.92 -9.86 7.58
CA TYR A 81 4.44 -11.01 8.31
C TYR A 81 5.46 -10.55 9.34
N LEU A 82 5.05 -10.56 10.60
CA LEU A 82 5.81 -10.03 11.73
C LEU A 82 7.27 -10.50 11.79
N PRO A 83 7.61 -11.78 11.63
CA PRO A 83 9.01 -12.24 11.71
C PRO A 83 9.91 -11.58 10.67
N VAL A 84 9.41 -11.33 9.44
CA VAL A 84 10.18 -10.64 8.40
C VAL A 84 10.39 -9.18 8.77
N PHE A 85 9.35 -8.49 9.24
CA PHE A 85 9.45 -7.11 9.66
C PHE A 85 10.46 -6.93 10.80
N VAL A 86 10.39 -7.80 11.80
CA VAL A 86 11.29 -7.82 12.96
C VAL A 86 12.75 -7.98 12.54
N ASN A 87 13.04 -8.83 11.56
CA ASN A 87 14.40 -9.03 11.08
C ASN A 87 15.05 -7.74 10.57
N TYR A 88 14.29 -6.82 9.99
CA TYR A 88 14.81 -5.51 9.58
C TYR A 88 15.11 -4.59 10.76
N PHE A 89 14.40 -4.75 11.88
CA PHE A 89 14.69 -4.02 13.10
C PHE A 89 15.91 -4.57 13.84
N LEU A 90 16.00 -5.89 13.95
CA LEU A 90 17.04 -6.58 14.72
C LEU A 90 18.37 -6.71 13.96
N GLY A 91 18.31 -6.90 12.67
CA GLY A 91 19.44 -7.42 11.89
C GLY A 91 20.54 -6.43 11.56
N GLY A 92 20.37 -5.14 11.79
CA GLY A 92 21.36 -4.11 11.36
C GLY A 92 21.63 -4.12 9.85
N ILE A 93 20.80 -4.84 9.07
CA ILE A 93 20.99 -5.10 7.65
C ILE A 93 20.68 -3.86 6.80
N CYS A 94 19.87 -2.93 7.35
CA CYS A 94 19.44 -1.73 6.67
C CYS A 94 19.96 -0.49 7.39
N GLU A 95 20.50 0.45 6.64
CA GLU A 95 20.83 1.78 7.11
C GLU A 95 19.66 2.76 6.86
N GLY A 96 19.54 3.80 7.69
CA GLY A 96 18.53 4.84 7.55
C GLY A 96 17.09 4.38 7.81
N PRO A 97 16.11 5.20 7.37
CA PRO A 97 14.68 4.90 7.47
C PRO A 97 14.29 3.63 6.70
N LEU A 98 13.31 2.90 7.24
CA LEU A 98 12.74 1.75 6.54
C LEU A 98 11.60 2.21 5.65
N VAL A 99 11.60 1.81 4.39
CA VAL A 99 10.53 2.13 3.43
C VAL A 99 9.83 0.84 3.01
N ALA A 100 8.56 0.72 3.39
CA ALA A 100 7.72 -0.44 3.04
C ALA A 100 6.66 -0.04 2.00
N HIS A 101 6.32 -0.98 1.13
CA HIS A 101 5.20 -0.85 0.19
C HIS A 101 4.48 -2.19 0.04
N VAL A 102 3.25 -2.25 0.48
CA VAL A 102 2.41 -3.46 0.48
C VAL A 102 0.97 -3.10 0.11
N HIS A 103 0.28 -4.01 -0.59
CA HIS A 103 -1.12 -3.86 -0.97
C HIS A 103 -2.02 -4.51 0.09
N MET A 104 -2.01 -3.99 1.31
CA MET A 104 -2.77 -4.58 2.41
C MET A 104 -4.07 -3.83 2.68
N GLN A 105 -5.07 -4.56 3.12
CA GLN A 105 -6.28 -3.99 3.69
C GLN A 105 -6.06 -3.65 5.17
N ALA A 106 -6.80 -2.66 5.71
CA ALA A 106 -6.73 -2.31 7.12
C ALA A 106 -7.61 -3.26 7.98
N LEU A 107 -7.34 -4.57 7.86
CA LEU A 107 -7.98 -5.59 8.69
C LEU A 107 -7.56 -5.46 10.17
N PRO A 108 -8.34 -6.00 11.15
CA PRO A 108 -8.02 -5.86 12.57
C PRO A 108 -6.58 -6.23 12.91
N ALA A 109 -6.08 -7.38 12.48
CA ALA A 109 -4.70 -7.81 12.73
C ALA A 109 -3.64 -6.87 12.11
N ASN A 110 -3.94 -6.27 10.96
CA ASN A 110 -3.04 -5.31 10.33
C ASN A 110 -3.03 -3.97 11.07
N ARG A 111 -4.20 -3.50 11.55
CA ARG A 111 -4.32 -2.29 12.38
C ARG A 111 -3.56 -2.46 13.70
N GLU A 112 -3.63 -3.63 14.29
CA GLU A 112 -2.90 -3.97 15.50
C GLU A 112 -1.39 -3.96 15.26
N PHE A 113 -0.91 -4.60 14.19
CA PHE A 113 0.49 -4.54 13.78
C PHE A 113 0.97 -3.08 13.61
N LEU A 114 0.23 -2.25 12.89
CA LEU A 114 0.57 -0.84 12.69
C LEU A 114 0.64 -0.09 14.03
N GLY A 115 -0.38 -0.25 14.88
CA GLY A 115 -0.45 0.39 16.19
C GLY A 115 0.66 -0.06 17.14
N ALA A 116 0.97 -1.36 17.18
CA ALA A 116 2.01 -1.92 18.03
C ALA A 116 3.39 -1.33 17.72
N PHE A 117 3.70 -1.11 16.42
CA PHE A 117 4.98 -0.53 16.00
C PHE A 117 4.95 1.00 15.82
N GLY A 118 3.84 1.66 16.13
CA GLY A 118 3.68 3.10 15.95
C GLY A 118 3.83 3.53 14.47
N ILE A 119 3.43 2.64 13.55
CA ILE A 119 3.52 2.89 12.11
C ILE A 119 2.30 3.71 11.68
N LYS A 120 2.56 4.85 11.04
CA LYS A 120 1.55 5.71 10.44
C LYS A 120 1.42 5.40 8.94
N PRO A 121 0.42 4.62 8.52
CA PRO A 121 0.27 4.21 7.12
C PRO A 121 -0.15 5.35 6.22
N ILE A 122 0.26 5.26 4.97
CA ILE A 122 -0.09 6.20 3.91
C ILE A 122 -0.86 5.43 2.83
N ILE A 123 -2.04 5.92 2.47
CA ILE A 123 -2.87 5.38 1.39
C ILE A 123 -3.05 6.43 0.30
N MET A 124 -3.47 5.99 -0.89
CA MET A 124 -3.77 6.91 -2.00
C MET A 124 -5.12 6.55 -2.62
N LEU A 125 -5.99 7.56 -2.71
CA LEU A 125 -7.26 7.47 -3.43
C LEU A 125 -7.02 7.72 -4.92
N ARG A 126 -7.67 6.91 -5.75
CA ARG A 126 -7.72 7.08 -7.20
C ARG A 126 -9.08 6.59 -7.68
N PRO A 127 -9.72 7.23 -8.69
CA PRO A 127 -10.95 6.73 -9.27
C PRO A 127 -10.84 5.26 -9.64
N LEU A 128 -11.85 4.47 -9.26
CA LEU A 128 -11.86 3.01 -9.48
C LEU A 128 -11.74 2.67 -10.96
N THR A 129 -12.48 3.35 -11.81
CA THR A 129 -12.43 3.14 -13.26
C THR A 129 -11.03 3.35 -13.82
N ASP A 130 -10.33 4.41 -13.42
CA ASP A 130 -8.95 4.67 -13.84
C ASP A 130 -7.96 3.62 -13.30
N THR A 131 -8.18 3.19 -12.06
CA THR A 131 -7.37 2.16 -11.41
C THR A 131 -7.55 0.81 -12.10
N LEU A 132 -8.78 0.41 -12.37
CA LEU A 132 -9.13 -0.81 -13.09
C LEU A 132 -8.61 -0.79 -14.53
N THR A 133 -8.72 0.33 -15.24
CA THR A 133 -8.12 0.50 -16.58
C THR A 133 -6.60 0.27 -16.55
N SER A 134 -5.93 0.85 -15.57
CA SER A 134 -4.47 0.67 -15.43
C SER A 134 -4.10 -0.77 -15.06
N TYR A 135 -4.96 -1.48 -14.35
CA TYR A 135 -4.75 -2.89 -14.02
C TYR A 135 -5.05 -3.79 -15.23
N TRP A 136 -6.12 -3.51 -15.97
CA TRP A 136 -6.43 -4.15 -17.26
C TRP A 136 -5.25 -4.09 -18.22
N ASP A 137 -4.70 -2.89 -18.48
CA ASP A 137 -3.53 -2.73 -19.36
C ASP A 137 -2.38 -3.66 -18.95
N MET A 138 -2.14 -3.81 -17.65
CA MET A 138 -1.11 -4.68 -17.13
C MET A 138 -1.44 -6.16 -17.32
N LEU A 139 -2.67 -6.57 -17.09
CA LEU A 139 -3.12 -7.95 -17.28
C LEU A 139 -3.10 -8.35 -18.76
N ALA A 140 -3.47 -7.45 -19.65
CA ALA A 140 -3.48 -7.72 -21.08
C ALA A 140 -2.07 -7.98 -21.63
N THR A 141 -1.04 -7.34 -21.06
CA THR A 141 0.33 -7.36 -21.61
C THR A 141 1.32 -8.23 -20.85
N SER A 142 1.02 -8.62 -19.60
CA SER A 142 1.98 -9.33 -18.74
C SER A 142 1.45 -10.66 -18.23
N ALA A 143 2.01 -11.76 -18.75
CA ALA A 143 1.74 -13.11 -18.24
C ALA A 143 2.09 -13.25 -16.75
N ARG A 144 3.19 -12.62 -16.31
CA ARG A 144 3.56 -12.62 -14.89
C ARG A 144 2.50 -11.91 -14.02
N ALA A 145 1.95 -10.79 -14.49
CA ALA A 145 0.90 -10.09 -13.75
C ALA A 145 -0.36 -10.95 -13.60
N ARG A 146 -0.69 -11.75 -14.63
CA ARG A 146 -1.81 -12.71 -14.55
C ARG A 146 -1.52 -13.84 -13.56
N ALA A 147 -0.31 -14.39 -13.58
CA ALA A 147 0.09 -15.44 -12.65
C ALA A 147 0.15 -14.95 -11.18
N ASP A 148 0.62 -13.70 -10.97
CA ASP A 148 0.69 -13.11 -9.63
C ASP A 148 -0.71 -12.81 -9.05
N GLY A 149 -1.70 -12.48 -9.90
CA GLY A 149 -3.09 -12.17 -9.51
C GLY A 149 -3.26 -11.14 -8.40
N LEU A 150 -4.43 -10.59 -8.22
CA LEU A 150 -4.79 -9.74 -7.08
C LEU A 150 -5.84 -10.50 -6.22
N ASN A 151 -5.40 -11.54 -5.51
CA ASN A 151 -6.26 -12.43 -4.74
C ASN A 151 -7.43 -13.04 -5.56
N CYS A 152 -7.27 -13.09 -6.88
CA CYS A 152 -8.21 -13.61 -7.83
C CYS A 152 -7.47 -14.33 -8.95
N PRO A 153 -7.85 -15.58 -9.30
CA PRO A 153 -7.31 -16.27 -10.46
C PRO A 153 -7.61 -15.50 -11.75
N ILE A 154 -6.57 -15.10 -12.46
CA ILE A 154 -6.70 -14.42 -13.76
C ILE A 154 -6.57 -15.48 -14.86
N PRO A 155 -7.59 -15.69 -15.72
CA PRO A 155 -7.52 -16.65 -16.80
C PRO A 155 -6.38 -16.33 -17.77
N ASP A 156 -5.64 -17.34 -18.23
CA ASP A 156 -4.62 -17.17 -19.26
C ASP A 156 -5.18 -16.59 -20.55
N ALA A 157 -6.46 -16.89 -20.83
CA ALA A 157 -7.19 -16.38 -21.99
C ALA A 157 -7.57 -14.89 -21.87
N PHE A 158 -7.35 -14.23 -20.72
CA PHE A 158 -7.73 -12.82 -20.50
C PHE A 158 -7.30 -11.88 -21.64
N PRO A 159 -6.09 -11.99 -22.24
CA PRO A 159 -5.72 -11.12 -23.35
C PRO A 159 -6.62 -11.26 -24.59
N SER A 160 -7.20 -12.43 -24.81
CA SER A 160 -8.08 -12.73 -25.97
C SER A 160 -9.54 -12.43 -25.73
N PHE A 161 -9.94 -12.05 -24.51
CA PHE A 161 -11.32 -11.60 -24.23
C PHE A 161 -11.65 -10.37 -25.06
N SER A 162 -12.91 -10.24 -25.46
CA SER A 162 -13.43 -8.97 -25.99
C SER A 162 -13.33 -7.87 -24.93
N ASP A 163 -13.37 -6.61 -25.32
CA ASP A 163 -13.31 -5.50 -24.37
C ASP A 163 -14.50 -5.50 -23.41
N ALA A 164 -15.67 -5.90 -23.86
CA ALA A 164 -16.85 -6.09 -22.98
C ALA A 164 -16.57 -7.17 -21.90
N GLN A 165 -16.04 -8.34 -22.31
CA GLN A 165 -15.70 -9.42 -21.37
C GLN A 165 -14.61 -9.00 -20.38
N LYS A 166 -13.60 -8.24 -20.83
CA LYS A 166 -12.58 -7.70 -19.95
C LYS A 166 -13.17 -6.71 -18.96
N ALA A 167 -14.05 -5.81 -19.42
CA ALA A 167 -14.71 -4.84 -18.55
C ALA A 167 -15.55 -5.56 -17.48
N ASP A 168 -16.38 -6.53 -17.87
CA ASP A 168 -17.14 -7.34 -16.92
C ASP A 168 -16.22 -8.06 -15.92
N PHE A 169 -15.15 -8.69 -16.38
CA PHE A 169 -14.18 -9.35 -15.51
C PHE A 169 -13.54 -8.37 -14.50
N MET A 170 -13.17 -7.16 -14.94
CA MET A 170 -12.62 -6.16 -14.04
C MET A 170 -13.62 -5.70 -12.98
N ILE A 171 -14.88 -5.59 -13.33
CA ILE A 171 -15.94 -5.22 -12.38
C ILE A 171 -16.25 -6.37 -11.42
N ASP A 172 -16.43 -7.58 -11.94
CA ASP A 172 -16.94 -8.70 -11.13
C ASP A 172 -15.86 -9.33 -10.24
N MET A 173 -14.63 -9.39 -10.74
CA MET A 173 -13.57 -10.16 -10.08
C MET A 173 -12.52 -9.28 -9.43
N ILE A 174 -12.26 -8.08 -9.94
CA ILE A 174 -11.16 -7.23 -9.46
C ILE A 174 -11.67 -6.09 -8.59
N ALA A 175 -12.73 -5.40 -8.99
CA ALA A 175 -13.27 -4.25 -8.25
C ALA A 175 -13.65 -4.57 -6.79
N PRO A 176 -14.21 -5.74 -6.44
CA PRO A 176 -14.53 -6.05 -5.04
C PRO A 176 -13.36 -5.94 -4.08
N TRP A 177 -12.15 -6.34 -4.53
CA TRP A 177 -10.96 -6.20 -3.70
C TRP A 177 -10.65 -4.71 -3.39
N TYR A 178 -10.77 -3.83 -4.39
CA TYR A 178 -10.53 -2.40 -4.20
C TYR A 178 -11.59 -1.76 -3.30
N VAL A 179 -12.85 -2.14 -3.47
CA VAL A 179 -13.95 -1.65 -2.61
C VAL A 179 -13.69 -2.04 -1.16
N HIS A 180 -13.36 -3.31 -0.89
CA HIS A 180 -12.97 -3.78 0.45
C HIS A 180 -11.74 -3.04 0.99
N TYR A 181 -10.72 -2.86 0.16
CA TYR A 181 -9.53 -2.12 0.53
C TYR A 181 -9.89 -0.71 1.01
N PHE A 182 -10.63 0.05 0.22
CA PHE A 182 -11.00 1.42 0.60
C PHE A 182 -11.95 1.46 1.79
N ALA A 183 -12.89 0.53 1.91
CA ALA A 183 -13.80 0.45 3.05
C ALA A 183 -13.05 0.25 4.37
N THR A 184 -12.12 -0.72 4.41
CA THR A 184 -11.34 -1.00 5.63
C THR A 184 -10.42 0.15 6.01
N TRP A 185 -9.81 0.82 5.03
CA TRP A 185 -8.97 1.99 5.27
C TRP A 185 -9.79 3.21 5.69
N ARG A 186 -10.99 3.40 5.12
CA ARG A 186 -11.87 4.50 5.55
C ARG A 186 -12.31 4.35 6.99
N ASP A 187 -12.69 3.13 7.39
CA ASP A 187 -13.04 2.85 8.79
C ASP A 187 -11.86 3.14 9.73
N TYR A 188 -10.65 2.73 9.34
CA TYR A 188 -9.47 2.99 10.16
C TYR A 188 -9.13 4.49 10.22
N ALA A 189 -9.15 5.19 9.10
CA ALA A 189 -8.90 6.64 9.06
C ALA A 189 -9.93 7.44 9.87
N ARG A 190 -11.19 7.00 9.95
CA ARG A 190 -12.20 7.63 10.83
C ARG A 190 -11.89 7.39 12.30
N ALA A 191 -11.45 6.19 12.65
CA ALA A 191 -11.13 5.83 14.03
C ALA A 191 -9.81 6.46 14.52
N LYS A 192 -8.88 6.72 13.60
CA LYS A 192 -7.51 7.19 13.86
C LYS A 192 -7.10 8.23 12.81
N PRO A 193 -7.71 9.42 12.78
CA PRO A 193 -7.47 10.42 11.73
C PRO A 193 -6.02 10.92 11.68
N ASP A 194 -5.33 10.97 12.82
CA ASP A 194 -3.94 11.42 12.92
C ASP A 194 -2.92 10.33 12.54
N ASP A 195 -3.36 9.07 12.49
CA ASP A 195 -2.47 7.94 12.18
C ASP A 195 -2.44 7.61 10.68
N VAL A 196 -3.45 7.99 9.89
CA VAL A 196 -3.58 7.61 8.48
C VAL A 196 -3.48 8.83 7.57
N CYS A 197 -2.44 8.87 6.74
CA CYS A 197 -2.34 9.86 5.67
C CYS A 197 -3.12 9.38 4.43
N VAL A 198 -4.03 10.22 3.95
CA VAL A 198 -4.84 9.95 2.75
C VAL A 198 -4.40 10.90 1.64
N LEU A 199 -3.66 10.39 0.68
CA LEU A 199 -3.24 11.11 -0.51
C LEU A 199 -4.26 10.94 -1.64
N ARG A 200 -4.25 11.88 -2.60
CA ARG A 200 -5.08 11.82 -3.79
C ARG A 200 -4.23 11.68 -5.04
N TYR A 201 -4.62 10.80 -5.94
CA TYR A 201 -3.90 10.61 -7.20
C TYR A 201 -3.96 11.85 -8.10
N ALA A 202 -5.04 12.61 -8.04
CA ALA A 202 -5.17 13.88 -8.76
C ALA A 202 -4.10 14.89 -8.30
N ASP A 203 -3.89 15.01 -6.98
CA ASP A 203 -2.85 15.89 -6.42
C ASP A 203 -1.45 15.41 -6.82
N PHE A 204 -1.24 14.07 -6.84
CA PHE A 204 0.02 13.50 -7.31
C PHE A 204 0.30 13.81 -8.78
N VAL A 205 -0.71 13.83 -9.64
CA VAL A 205 -0.55 14.21 -11.05
C VAL A 205 -0.28 15.70 -11.19
N ALA A 206 -0.92 16.54 -10.38
CA ALA A 206 -0.77 17.98 -10.40
C ALA A 206 0.56 18.46 -9.79
N ASP A 207 0.95 17.92 -8.66
CA ASP A 207 2.14 18.30 -7.90
C ASP A 207 2.74 17.11 -7.14
N PRO A 208 3.52 16.25 -7.83
CA PRO A 208 4.14 15.07 -7.21
C PRO A 208 5.06 15.40 -6.03
N ALA A 209 5.73 16.56 -6.08
CA ALA A 209 6.65 16.97 -5.03
C ALA A 209 5.91 17.28 -3.73
N HIS A 210 4.80 17.99 -3.80
CA HIS A 210 3.95 18.25 -2.64
C HIS A 210 3.39 16.96 -2.03
N VAL A 211 2.97 16.02 -2.86
CA VAL A 211 2.46 14.73 -2.37
C VAL A 211 3.57 13.93 -1.68
N LEU A 212 4.80 13.94 -2.19
CA LEU A 212 5.92 13.30 -1.54
C LEU A 212 6.28 13.99 -0.22
N GLU A 213 6.32 15.33 -0.17
CA GLU A 213 6.51 16.11 1.06
C GLU A 213 5.48 15.71 2.13
N THR A 214 4.19 15.72 1.77
CA THR A 214 3.09 15.35 2.66
C THR A 214 3.27 13.92 3.23
N ALA A 215 3.66 12.97 2.38
CA ALA A 215 3.92 11.61 2.80
C ALA A 215 5.09 11.51 3.79
N LEU A 216 6.17 12.25 3.53
CA LEU A 216 7.36 12.26 4.38
C LEU A 216 7.10 12.97 5.72
N ASP A 217 6.38 14.08 5.70
CA ASP A 217 6.00 14.82 6.91
C ASP A 217 5.14 13.97 7.84
N HIS A 218 4.17 13.25 7.28
CA HIS A 218 3.33 12.33 8.04
C HIS A 218 4.14 11.22 8.73
N ALA A 219 5.19 10.74 8.09
CA ALA A 219 6.10 9.74 8.64
C ALA A 219 7.22 10.35 9.53
N GLU A 220 7.17 11.65 9.83
CA GLU A 220 8.20 12.37 10.61
C GLU A 220 9.60 12.30 9.96
N LEU A 221 9.64 12.25 8.62
CA LEU A 221 10.84 12.17 7.78
C LEU A 221 10.99 13.41 6.88
N THR A 222 10.54 14.56 7.34
CA THR A 222 10.49 15.83 6.59
C THR A 222 11.72 16.07 5.72
N ARG A 223 11.49 16.43 4.48
CA ARG A 223 12.50 16.84 3.50
C ARG A 223 12.05 18.11 2.79
N SER A 224 12.99 18.90 2.34
CA SER A 224 12.67 20.09 1.55
C SER A 224 12.10 19.68 0.17
N ARG A 225 11.25 20.55 -0.36
CA ARG A 225 10.70 20.39 -1.70
C ARG A 225 11.76 20.15 -2.77
N PHE A 226 12.91 20.79 -2.64
CA PHE A 226 14.05 20.61 -3.56
C PHE A 226 14.54 19.16 -3.56
N ILE A 227 14.68 18.53 -2.39
CA ILE A 227 15.10 17.13 -2.26
C ILE A 227 14.01 16.21 -2.83
N CYS A 228 12.74 16.47 -2.52
CA CYS A 228 11.62 15.70 -3.04
C CYS A 228 11.55 15.78 -4.57
N GLN A 229 11.73 16.96 -5.15
CA GLN A 229 11.74 17.13 -6.59
C GLN A 229 12.92 16.41 -7.25
N ALA A 230 14.11 16.51 -6.70
CA ALA A 230 15.30 15.83 -7.23
C ALA A 230 15.15 14.30 -7.22
N ALA A 231 14.56 13.74 -6.15
CA ALA A 231 14.27 12.31 -6.05
C ALA A 231 13.21 11.85 -7.07
N LEU A 232 12.17 12.66 -7.29
CA LEU A 232 11.15 12.40 -8.31
C LEU A 232 11.74 12.47 -9.73
N ASP A 233 12.60 13.42 -10.01
CA ASP A 233 13.30 13.55 -11.30
C ASP A 233 14.21 12.33 -11.55
N GLY A 234 14.88 11.83 -10.51
CA GLY A 234 15.63 10.58 -10.54
C GLY A 234 14.74 9.39 -10.90
N ALA A 235 13.66 9.19 -10.18
CA ALA A 235 12.69 8.13 -10.44
C ALA A 235 12.05 8.24 -11.85
N TRP A 236 11.86 9.46 -12.35
CA TRP A 236 11.28 9.69 -13.68
C TRP A 236 12.18 9.19 -14.81
N LYS A 237 13.50 9.25 -14.66
CA LYS A 237 14.45 8.70 -15.65
C LYS A 237 14.27 7.20 -15.85
N ASP A 238 13.92 6.49 -14.77
CA ASP A 238 13.72 5.03 -14.76
C ASP A 238 12.24 4.62 -14.86
N ARG A 239 11.32 5.54 -15.23
CA ARG A 239 9.88 5.31 -15.20
C ARG A 239 9.39 4.06 -15.92
N ALA A 240 10.08 3.65 -17.01
CA ALA A 240 9.75 2.44 -17.75
C ALA A 240 9.98 1.18 -16.89
N ALA A 241 11.10 1.10 -16.17
CA ALA A 241 11.40 0.00 -15.25
C ALA A 241 10.46 0.02 -14.02
N LEU A 242 9.96 1.20 -13.62
CA LEU A 242 9.03 1.37 -12.51
C LEU A 242 7.57 1.04 -12.88
N ARG A 243 7.31 0.57 -14.11
CA ARG A 243 5.96 0.25 -14.59
C ARG A 243 4.98 1.44 -14.50
N PHE A 244 5.49 2.65 -14.59
CA PHE A 244 4.68 3.84 -14.64
C PHE A 244 4.02 3.90 -16.02
N ASN A 245 2.70 3.73 -16.08
CA ASN A 245 1.93 3.74 -17.33
C ASN A 245 1.77 5.21 -17.80
N LYS A 246 0.62 5.63 -18.25
CA LYS A 246 0.39 6.92 -18.88
C LYS A 246 0.33 8.12 -17.92
N GLY A 247 0.16 7.88 -16.60
CA GLY A 247 0.06 8.96 -15.60
C GLY A 247 -1.13 9.90 -15.80
N ALA A 248 -2.19 9.42 -16.46
CA ALA A 248 -3.36 10.22 -16.82
C ALA A 248 -4.56 9.85 -15.94
N THR A 249 -5.44 10.80 -15.71
CA THR A 249 -6.76 10.66 -15.10
C THR A 249 -7.86 10.64 -16.17
N GLY A 250 -9.03 10.09 -15.83
CA GLY A 250 -10.21 10.10 -16.71
C GLY A 250 -10.23 9.02 -17.80
N ARG A 251 -9.26 8.11 -17.82
CA ARG A 251 -9.18 7.03 -18.82
C ARG A 251 -10.29 6.00 -18.70
N GLY A 252 -10.86 5.87 -17.50
CA GLY A 252 -11.91 4.89 -17.24
C GLY A 252 -13.14 5.03 -18.13
N HIS A 253 -13.44 6.23 -18.60
CA HIS A 253 -14.57 6.48 -19.49
C HIS A 253 -14.47 5.78 -20.86
N GLU A 254 -13.26 5.47 -21.33
CA GLU A 254 -13.04 4.77 -22.59
C GLU A 254 -13.28 3.25 -22.47
N TYR A 255 -13.16 2.70 -21.27
CA TYR A 255 -13.17 1.25 -20.99
C TYR A 255 -14.45 0.77 -20.34
N PHE A 256 -15.12 1.63 -19.57
CA PHE A 256 -16.28 1.27 -18.77
C PHE A 256 -17.52 2.07 -19.18
N SER A 257 -18.59 1.36 -19.56
CA SER A 257 -19.89 1.92 -19.85
C SER A 257 -20.58 2.49 -18.59
N ASP A 258 -21.68 3.23 -18.77
CA ASP A 258 -22.51 3.70 -17.67
C ASP A 258 -22.99 2.54 -16.78
N ALA A 259 -23.43 1.43 -17.40
CA ALA A 259 -23.85 0.25 -16.64
C ALA A 259 -22.72 -0.34 -15.76
N HIS A 260 -21.46 -0.32 -16.22
CA HIS A 260 -20.33 -0.72 -15.40
C HIS A 260 -20.11 0.24 -14.23
N ARG A 261 -20.25 1.56 -14.47
CA ARG A 261 -20.13 2.58 -13.42
C ARG A 261 -21.24 2.48 -12.37
N GLU A 262 -22.46 2.19 -12.80
CA GLU A 262 -23.59 1.92 -11.91
C GLU A 262 -23.34 0.68 -11.03
N ARG A 263 -22.78 -0.38 -11.59
CA ARG A 263 -22.39 -1.57 -10.81
C ARG A 263 -21.32 -1.24 -9.76
N LEU A 264 -20.31 -0.42 -10.11
CA LEU A 264 -19.33 0.06 -9.14
C LEU A 264 -19.97 0.92 -8.04
N ALA A 265 -20.84 1.84 -8.42
CA ALA A 265 -21.57 2.67 -7.48
C ALA A 265 -22.40 1.82 -6.51
N HIS A 266 -23.10 0.79 -7.01
CA HIS A 266 -23.84 -0.14 -6.19
C HIS A 266 -22.97 -0.96 -5.23
N MET A 267 -21.77 -1.36 -5.64
CA MET A 267 -20.81 -2.01 -4.71
C MET A 267 -20.43 -1.11 -3.55
N LEU A 268 -20.25 0.21 -3.81
CA LEU A 268 -19.95 1.18 -2.76
C LEU A 268 -21.11 1.36 -1.78
N ASP A 269 -22.36 1.18 -2.22
CA ASP A 269 -23.56 1.30 -1.38
C ASP A 269 -23.59 0.26 -0.24
N TYR A 270 -22.94 -0.89 -0.40
CA TYR A 270 -22.76 -1.87 0.67
C TYR A 270 -21.83 -1.41 1.78
N HIS A 271 -21.10 -0.32 1.57
CA HIS A 271 -20.10 0.23 2.49
C HIS A 271 -20.37 1.71 2.81
N PRO A 272 -21.34 2.05 3.68
CA PRO A 272 -21.69 3.45 3.98
C PRO A 272 -20.51 4.30 4.45
N ALA A 273 -19.48 3.67 5.02
CA ALA A 273 -18.24 4.37 5.38
C ALA A 273 -17.57 5.05 4.19
N LEU A 274 -17.78 4.56 2.97
CA LEU A 274 -17.18 5.11 1.74
C LEU A 274 -17.91 6.35 1.20
N ASN A 275 -19.05 6.76 1.77
CA ASN A 275 -19.80 7.92 1.28
C ASN A 275 -18.93 9.19 1.20
N ASP A 276 -18.02 9.38 2.17
CA ASP A 276 -17.13 10.54 2.20
C ASP A 276 -16.06 10.52 1.08
N TRP A 277 -15.73 9.35 0.56
CA TRP A 277 -14.77 9.17 -0.53
C TRP A 277 -15.42 8.85 -1.89
N ARG A 278 -16.75 8.75 -1.91
CA ARG A 278 -17.51 8.34 -3.10
C ARG A 278 -17.18 9.17 -4.34
N GLY A 279 -17.13 10.49 -4.19
CA GLY A 279 -16.82 11.39 -5.31
C GLY A 279 -15.39 11.31 -5.82
N GLU A 280 -14.48 10.70 -5.05
CA GLU A 280 -13.09 10.48 -5.43
C GLU A 280 -12.87 9.07 -6.00
N LEU A 281 -13.77 8.13 -5.69
CA LEU A 281 -13.68 6.74 -6.13
C LEU A 281 -14.49 6.46 -7.40
N LEU A 282 -15.52 7.23 -7.70
CA LEU A 282 -16.32 7.17 -8.91
C LEU A 282 -15.95 8.25 -9.91
#